data_5c8f4281b01b06d3a0e3249212000a06
#
_entry.id   5c8f4281b01b06d3a0e3249212000a06
#
_cell.length_a   1.000
_cell.length_b   1.000
_cell.length_c   1.000
_cell.angle_alpha   90.00
_cell.angle_beta   90.00
_cell.angle_gamma   90.00
#
_symmetry.space_group_name_H-M   'P 1'
#
loop_
_entity.id
_entity.type
_entity.pdbx_description
1 polymer ?
#
loop_
_entity_poly.entity_id
_entity_poly.type
_entity_poly.pdbx_seq_one_letter_code
_entity_poly.pdbx_strand_id
1 'polypeptide(L)'
;MTVNSRRQDNALATQQALVKEAHELFATKGFNQVSIDVITDQARVSKGAFYHHFKSKKDMFRACYEFQAQQVAVAISLPNSEDSWQDTLDQGLAFLDFVIRQKIHSIPLQEVIAVLGFDTWKKLDSQYTMGVIHNALARLEKDKLIKPFDLNLVAETLYGILVNAAMSLASANNKKKTYQQLGELFTGFLNSLRV
;
A
#
# COMPACT_ATOMS: atom_id res chain seq x y z
N MET A 1 -2.12 30.61 -18.84
CA MET A 1 -2.63 29.22 -18.70
C MET A 1 -3.56 28.93 -19.86
N THR A 2 -3.21 27.99 -20.73
CA THR A 2 -3.95 27.69 -21.94
C THR A 2 -5.22 26.89 -21.62
N VAL A 3 -6.28 26.99 -22.42
CA VAL A 3 -7.57 26.28 -22.27
C VAL A 3 -7.37 24.76 -22.16
N ASN A 4 -6.32 24.22 -22.77
CA ASN A 4 -5.97 22.80 -22.74
C ASN A 4 -5.47 22.33 -21.34
N SER A 5 -4.73 23.18 -20.61
CA SER A 5 -4.28 22.93 -19.24
C SER A 5 -5.47 22.79 -18.28
N ARG A 6 -6.44 23.72 -18.34
CA ARG A 6 -7.65 23.66 -17.48
C ARG A 6 -8.51 22.43 -17.70
N ARG A 7 -8.61 21.93 -18.94
CA ARG A 7 -9.36 20.70 -19.21
C ARG A 7 -8.66 19.47 -18.66
N GLN A 8 -7.34 19.42 -18.75
CA GLN A 8 -6.53 18.34 -18.17
C GLN A 8 -6.58 18.37 -16.66
N ASP A 9 -6.47 19.55 -16.04
CA ASP A 9 -6.55 19.73 -14.59
C ASP A 9 -7.92 19.29 -14.06
N ASN A 10 -9.01 19.66 -14.73
CA ASN A 10 -10.36 19.24 -14.36
C ASN A 10 -10.59 17.72 -14.53
N ALA A 11 -10.03 17.11 -15.57
CA ALA A 11 -10.12 15.67 -15.78
C ALA A 11 -9.37 14.91 -14.67
N LEU A 12 -8.17 15.36 -14.32
CA LEU A 12 -7.38 14.78 -13.23
C LEU A 12 -8.10 14.92 -11.87
N ALA A 13 -8.64 16.09 -11.57
CA ALA A 13 -9.40 16.33 -10.35
C ALA A 13 -10.65 15.42 -10.26
N THR A 14 -11.36 15.23 -11.38
CA THR A 14 -12.52 14.31 -11.46
C THR A 14 -12.08 12.87 -11.23
N GLN A 15 -10.98 12.42 -11.83
CA GLN A 15 -10.44 11.09 -11.63
C GLN A 15 -10.04 10.84 -10.17
N GLN A 16 -9.36 11.79 -9.55
CA GLN A 16 -8.94 11.70 -8.14
C GLN A 16 -10.14 11.66 -7.19
N ALA A 17 -11.17 12.48 -7.44
CA ALA A 17 -12.41 12.45 -6.67
C ALA A 17 -13.12 11.09 -6.77
N LEU A 18 -13.23 10.55 -7.99
CA LEU A 18 -13.80 9.21 -8.22
C LEU A 18 -13.03 8.13 -7.46
N VAL A 19 -11.69 8.13 -7.54
CA VAL A 19 -10.84 7.15 -6.84
C VAL A 19 -11.02 7.24 -5.34
N LYS A 20 -11.02 8.45 -4.78
CA LYS A 20 -11.17 8.66 -3.33
C LYS A 20 -12.52 8.13 -2.82
N GLU A 21 -13.62 8.53 -3.44
CA GLU A 21 -14.96 8.10 -3.03
C GLU A 21 -15.16 6.60 -3.25
N ALA A 22 -14.70 6.04 -4.37
CA ALA A 22 -14.75 4.61 -4.63
C ALA A 22 -13.92 3.80 -3.64
N HIS A 23 -12.73 4.28 -3.26
CA HIS A 23 -11.87 3.64 -2.28
C HIS A 23 -12.58 3.50 -0.92
N GLU A 24 -13.20 4.56 -0.42
CA GLU A 24 -13.96 4.53 0.83
C GLU A 24 -15.16 3.57 0.76
N LEU A 25 -15.87 3.56 -0.37
CA LEU A 25 -16.97 2.63 -0.59
C LEU A 25 -16.51 1.17 -0.61
N PHE A 26 -15.43 0.86 -1.33
CA PHE A 26 -14.89 -0.49 -1.37
C PHE A 26 -14.33 -0.93 -0.02
N ALA A 27 -13.65 -0.04 0.70
CA ALA A 27 -13.12 -0.34 2.02
C ALA A 27 -14.20 -0.65 3.06
N THR A 28 -15.38 -0.02 2.94
CA THR A 28 -16.47 -0.16 3.92
C THR A 28 -17.51 -1.20 3.56
N LYS A 29 -17.83 -1.35 2.27
CA LYS A 29 -18.93 -2.21 1.79
C LYS A 29 -18.44 -3.44 1.01
N GLY A 30 -17.18 -3.42 0.56
CA GLY A 30 -16.61 -4.44 -0.30
C GLY A 30 -16.99 -4.30 -1.78
N PHE A 31 -16.20 -4.95 -2.64
CA PHE A 31 -16.34 -4.85 -4.09
C PHE A 31 -17.71 -5.24 -4.61
N ASN A 32 -18.28 -6.34 -4.08
CA ASN A 32 -19.53 -6.89 -4.63
C ASN A 32 -20.74 -6.00 -4.36
N GLN A 33 -20.77 -5.29 -3.22
CA GLN A 33 -21.92 -4.46 -2.82
C GLN A 33 -21.89 -3.04 -3.39
N VAL A 34 -20.77 -2.62 -3.99
CA VAL A 34 -20.62 -1.30 -4.59
C VAL A 34 -20.93 -1.37 -6.08
N SER A 35 -21.87 -0.53 -6.56
CA SER A 35 -22.16 -0.35 -7.99
C SER A 35 -21.51 0.93 -8.54
N ILE A 36 -21.38 1.01 -9.87
CA ILE A 36 -20.90 2.24 -10.51
C ILE A 36 -21.84 3.41 -10.21
N ASP A 37 -23.14 3.17 -10.11
CA ASP A 37 -24.14 4.19 -9.79
C ASP A 37 -23.86 4.80 -8.42
N VAL A 38 -23.64 3.96 -7.41
CA VAL A 38 -23.30 4.43 -6.06
C VAL A 38 -22.01 5.25 -6.05
N ILE A 39 -21.00 4.83 -6.82
CA ILE A 39 -19.74 5.59 -6.92
C ILE A 39 -19.97 6.96 -7.57
N THR A 40 -20.69 7.00 -8.69
CA THR A 40 -20.92 8.25 -9.43
C THR A 40 -21.79 9.22 -8.65
N ASP A 41 -22.81 8.74 -7.95
CA ASP A 41 -23.67 9.54 -7.08
C ASP A 41 -22.88 10.15 -5.92
N GLN A 42 -22.04 9.32 -5.25
CA GLN A 42 -21.21 9.78 -4.14
C GLN A 42 -20.18 10.83 -4.59
N ALA A 43 -19.51 10.59 -5.73
CA ALA A 43 -18.54 11.51 -6.32
C ALA A 43 -19.20 12.73 -7.02
N ARG A 44 -20.53 12.77 -7.11
CA ARG A 44 -21.32 13.82 -7.79
C ARG A 44 -20.91 14.03 -9.25
N VAL A 45 -20.67 12.94 -9.96
CA VAL A 45 -20.31 12.94 -11.38
C VAL A 45 -21.27 12.09 -12.20
N SER A 46 -21.32 12.30 -13.51
CA SER A 46 -22.15 11.47 -14.40
C SER A 46 -21.48 10.10 -14.67
N LYS A 47 -22.29 9.08 -15.02
CA LYS A 47 -21.77 7.81 -15.54
C LYS A 47 -20.87 8.00 -16.77
N GLY A 48 -21.15 8.98 -17.61
CA GLY A 48 -20.31 9.32 -18.77
C GLY A 48 -18.90 9.75 -18.33
N ALA A 49 -18.82 10.57 -17.25
CA ALA A 49 -17.53 10.96 -16.67
C ALA A 49 -16.78 9.75 -16.09
N PHE A 50 -17.48 8.82 -15.42
CA PHE A 50 -16.87 7.58 -14.95
C PHE A 50 -16.26 6.78 -16.11
N TYR A 51 -17.03 6.50 -17.16
CA TYR A 51 -16.56 5.69 -18.30
C TYR A 51 -15.52 6.40 -19.18
N HIS A 52 -15.40 7.72 -19.04
CA HIS A 52 -14.28 8.46 -19.63
C HIS A 52 -12.93 8.11 -18.96
N HIS A 53 -12.93 7.82 -17.66
CA HIS A 53 -11.71 7.54 -16.87
C HIS A 53 -11.47 6.04 -16.65
N PHE A 54 -12.52 5.24 -16.48
CA PHE A 54 -12.44 3.83 -16.09
C PHE A 54 -13.31 2.95 -16.96
N LYS A 55 -12.74 1.87 -17.49
CA LYS A 55 -13.43 0.95 -18.41
C LYS A 55 -14.45 0.05 -17.68
N SER A 56 -14.28 -0.17 -16.38
CA SER A 56 -15.12 -1.08 -15.59
C SER A 56 -14.98 -0.79 -14.09
N LYS A 57 -15.88 -1.38 -13.28
CA LYS A 57 -15.78 -1.37 -11.83
C LYS A 57 -14.47 -2.02 -11.33
N LYS A 58 -13.99 -3.07 -12.02
CA LYS A 58 -12.71 -3.73 -11.68
C LYS A 58 -11.51 -2.82 -11.97
N ASP A 59 -11.57 -2.04 -13.06
CA ASP A 59 -10.53 -1.06 -13.40
C ASP A 59 -10.47 0.07 -12.36
N MET A 60 -11.65 0.57 -11.93
CA MET A 60 -11.75 1.50 -10.80
C MET A 60 -11.19 0.91 -9.51
N PHE A 61 -11.54 -0.35 -9.17
CA PHE A 61 -11.05 -1.03 -7.98
C PHE A 61 -9.53 -1.17 -7.98
N ARG A 62 -8.94 -1.48 -9.14
CA ARG A 62 -7.50 -1.48 -9.34
C ARG A 62 -6.88 -0.12 -9.01
N ALA A 63 -7.44 0.98 -9.54
CA ALA A 63 -6.96 2.33 -9.27
C ALA A 63 -7.10 2.71 -7.77
N CYS A 64 -8.16 2.25 -7.10
CA CYS A 64 -8.32 2.41 -5.66
C CYS A 64 -7.23 1.68 -4.87
N TYR A 65 -6.85 0.46 -5.30
CA TYR A 65 -5.76 -0.25 -4.66
C TYR A 65 -4.40 0.42 -4.94
N GLU A 66 -4.15 0.89 -6.15
CA GLU A 66 -2.94 1.68 -6.48
C GLU A 66 -2.84 2.93 -5.59
N PHE A 67 -3.94 3.64 -5.39
CA PHE A 67 -4.01 4.77 -4.46
C PHE A 67 -3.63 4.34 -3.03
N GLN A 68 -4.17 3.22 -2.54
CA GLN A 68 -3.84 2.68 -1.21
C GLN A 68 -2.35 2.31 -1.10
N ALA A 69 -1.78 1.62 -2.10
CA ALA A 69 -0.37 1.24 -2.12
C ALA A 69 0.56 2.46 -2.11
N GLN A 70 0.19 3.54 -2.82
CA GLN A 70 0.90 4.82 -2.76
C GLN A 70 0.87 5.43 -1.36
N GLN A 71 -0.28 5.39 -0.66
CA GLN A 71 -0.37 5.88 0.71
C GLN A 71 0.53 5.09 1.67
N VAL A 72 0.60 3.77 1.50
CA VAL A 72 1.53 2.92 2.25
C VAL A 72 2.97 3.36 1.99
N ALA A 73 3.37 3.47 0.72
CA ALA A 73 4.73 3.84 0.36
C ALA A 73 5.14 5.21 0.93
N VAL A 74 4.23 6.19 0.90
CA VAL A 74 4.46 7.51 1.52
C VAL A 74 4.62 7.38 3.04
N ALA A 75 3.76 6.60 3.70
CA ALA A 75 3.80 6.45 5.15
C ALA A 75 5.08 5.78 5.66
N ILE A 76 5.66 4.87 4.89
CA ILE A 76 6.91 4.17 5.24
C ILE A 76 8.18 4.85 4.70
N SER A 77 8.05 5.86 3.83
CA SER A 77 9.18 6.66 3.31
C SER A 77 9.57 7.73 4.32
N LEU A 78 10.11 7.30 5.46
CA LEU A 78 10.58 8.22 6.49
C LEU A 78 11.85 8.97 6.03
N PRO A 79 12.10 10.19 6.55
CA PRO A 79 13.35 10.88 6.30
C PRO A 79 14.55 10.04 6.75
N ASN A 80 15.60 10.02 5.93
CA ASN A 80 16.83 9.34 6.29
C ASN A 80 17.59 10.12 7.36
N SER A 81 18.05 9.42 8.41
CA SER A 81 18.98 9.93 9.41
C SER A 81 20.41 9.41 9.15
N GLU A 82 21.33 9.67 10.07
CA GLU A 82 22.67 9.08 10.05
C GLU A 82 22.66 7.60 10.49
N ASP A 83 21.63 7.15 11.20
CA ASP A 83 21.46 5.76 11.65
C ASP A 83 20.57 4.98 10.68
N SER A 84 21.19 4.40 9.65
CA SER A 84 20.48 3.60 8.64
C SER A 84 19.82 2.34 9.22
N TRP A 85 20.35 1.82 10.36
CA TRP A 85 19.76 0.67 11.03
C TRP A 85 18.44 1.04 11.69
N GLN A 86 18.44 2.12 12.48
CA GLN A 86 17.22 2.61 13.12
C GLN A 86 16.19 3.05 12.11
N ASP A 87 16.59 3.75 11.04
CA ASP A 87 15.69 4.13 9.94
C ASP A 87 14.98 2.91 9.33
N THR A 88 15.70 1.80 9.11
CA THR A 88 15.11 0.57 8.54
C THR A 88 14.13 -0.08 9.52
N LEU A 89 14.43 -0.10 10.82
CA LEU A 89 13.52 -0.57 11.86
C LEU A 89 12.26 0.29 11.89
N ASP A 90 12.42 1.61 11.92
CA ASP A 90 11.32 2.57 12.01
C ASP A 90 10.41 2.49 10.79
N GLN A 91 10.95 2.29 9.58
CA GLN A 91 10.17 2.08 8.36
C GLN A 91 9.29 0.82 8.44
N GLY A 92 9.83 -0.28 8.92
CA GLY A 92 9.07 -1.52 9.10
C GLY A 92 7.99 -1.39 10.18
N LEU A 93 8.29 -0.72 11.29
CA LEU A 93 7.30 -0.44 12.33
C LEU A 93 6.24 0.55 11.87
N ALA A 94 6.61 1.56 11.08
CA ALA A 94 5.68 2.50 10.46
C ALA A 94 4.69 1.79 9.52
N PHE A 95 5.13 0.75 8.80
CA PHE A 95 4.23 -0.09 8.01
C PHE A 95 3.18 -0.77 8.89
N LEU A 96 3.61 -1.42 9.99
CA LEU A 96 2.69 -2.09 10.91
C LEU A 96 1.71 -1.09 11.56
N ASP A 97 2.20 0.09 11.91
CA ASP A 97 1.40 1.19 12.45
C ASP A 97 0.37 1.69 11.42
N PHE A 98 0.77 1.84 10.17
CA PHE A 98 -0.13 2.20 9.08
C PHE A 98 -1.25 1.18 8.94
N VAL A 99 -0.92 -0.12 8.87
CA VAL A 99 -1.90 -1.20 8.73
C VAL A 99 -2.90 -1.22 9.90
N ILE A 100 -2.44 -1.01 11.13
CA ILE A 100 -3.34 -1.04 12.30
C ILE A 100 -4.24 0.18 12.38
N ARG A 101 -3.75 1.37 11.98
CA ARG A 101 -4.50 2.64 12.02
C ARG A 101 -5.49 2.76 10.86
N GLN A 102 -5.13 2.32 9.67
CA GLN A 102 -5.94 2.43 8.43
C GLN A 102 -7.10 1.42 8.35
N LYS A 103 -7.31 0.63 9.38
CA LYS A 103 -8.26 -0.48 9.39
C LYS A 103 -9.69 -0.15 8.99
N ILE A 104 -10.14 1.09 9.20
CA ILE A 104 -11.50 1.53 8.90
C ILE A 104 -11.63 2.01 7.45
N HIS A 105 -10.50 2.33 6.78
CA HIS A 105 -10.46 2.97 5.47
C HIS A 105 -9.55 2.26 4.46
N SER A 106 -9.21 0.98 4.68
CA SER A 106 -8.40 0.20 3.74
C SER A 106 -9.18 -0.94 3.15
N ILE A 107 -9.05 -1.13 1.84
CA ILE A 107 -9.54 -2.33 1.14
C ILE A 107 -8.74 -3.53 1.66
N PRO A 108 -9.40 -4.59 2.20
CA PRO A 108 -8.70 -5.75 2.72
C PRO A 108 -7.88 -6.46 1.63
N LEU A 109 -6.65 -6.84 1.95
CA LEU A 109 -5.74 -7.47 0.98
C LEU A 109 -6.32 -8.76 0.38
N GLN A 110 -7.03 -9.56 1.19
CA GLN A 110 -7.70 -10.77 0.73
C GLN A 110 -8.72 -10.46 -0.37
N GLU A 111 -9.46 -9.35 -0.25
CA GLU A 111 -10.42 -8.92 -1.27
C GLU A 111 -9.71 -8.42 -2.52
N VAL A 112 -8.61 -7.68 -2.36
CA VAL A 112 -7.79 -7.22 -3.49
C VAL A 112 -7.29 -8.41 -4.32
N ILE A 113 -6.76 -9.43 -3.66
CA ILE A 113 -6.29 -10.67 -4.32
C ILE A 113 -7.45 -11.41 -4.98
N ALA A 114 -8.62 -11.50 -4.31
CA ALA A 114 -9.79 -12.17 -4.87
C ALA A 114 -10.33 -11.49 -6.12
N VAL A 115 -10.32 -10.15 -6.18
CA VAL A 115 -10.86 -9.37 -7.30
C VAL A 115 -9.85 -9.23 -8.43
N LEU A 116 -8.60 -8.88 -8.13
CA LEU A 116 -7.57 -8.59 -9.13
C LEU A 116 -6.81 -9.83 -9.60
N GLY A 117 -6.68 -10.83 -8.74
CA GLY A 117 -5.78 -11.97 -8.87
C GLY A 117 -4.40 -11.69 -8.26
N PHE A 118 -3.75 -12.78 -7.78
CA PHE A 118 -2.48 -12.69 -7.05
C PHE A 118 -1.37 -11.98 -7.86
N ASP A 119 -1.17 -12.36 -9.13
CA ASP A 119 -0.10 -11.80 -9.96
C ASP A 119 -0.28 -10.32 -10.23
N THR A 120 -1.53 -9.89 -10.50
CA THR A 120 -1.84 -8.48 -10.71
C THR A 120 -1.58 -7.67 -9.45
N TRP A 121 -2.08 -8.17 -8.31
CA TRP A 121 -1.84 -7.55 -7.02
C TRP A 121 -0.34 -7.46 -6.71
N LYS A 122 0.41 -8.56 -6.78
CA LYS A 122 1.85 -8.60 -6.48
C LYS A 122 2.61 -7.59 -7.34
N LYS A 123 2.29 -7.52 -8.64
CA LYS A 123 2.92 -6.57 -9.55
C LYS A 123 2.65 -5.11 -9.16
N LEU A 124 1.40 -4.79 -8.81
CA LEU A 124 1.02 -3.44 -8.41
C LEU A 124 1.67 -3.04 -7.08
N ASP A 125 1.56 -3.89 -6.08
CA ASP A 125 2.06 -3.60 -4.74
C ASP A 125 3.59 -3.45 -4.73
N SER A 126 4.31 -4.34 -5.42
CA SER A 126 5.77 -4.27 -5.52
C SER A 126 6.27 -3.00 -6.20
N GLN A 127 5.53 -2.40 -7.13
CA GLN A 127 5.92 -1.13 -7.78
C GLN A 127 6.10 0.01 -6.77
N TYR A 128 5.38 -0.01 -5.66
CA TYR A 128 5.41 1.03 -4.64
C TYR A 128 6.27 0.65 -3.43
N THR A 129 6.22 -0.60 -3.01
CA THR A 129 6.82 -1.04 -1.74
C THR A 129 8.27 -1.51 -1.90
N MET A 130 8.59 -2.23 -2.99
CA MET A 130 9.94 -2.80 -3.18
C MET A 130 11.05 -1.76 -3.28
N GLY A 131 10.76 -0.60 -3.87
CA GLY A 131 11.74 0.49 -3.97
C GLY A 131 12.18 1.00 -2.60
N VAL A 132 11.25 1.12 -1.64
CA VAL A 132 11.56 1.54 -0.27
C VAL A 132 12.42 0.50 0.43
N ILE A 133 12.07 -0.79 0.31
CA ILE A 133 12.83 -1.90 0.91
C ILE A 133 14.26 -1.96 0.33
N HIS A 134 14.40 -1.89 -1.00
CA HIS A 134 15.71 -1.91 -1.64
C HIS A 134 16.58 -0.73 -1.21
N ASN A 135 16.02 0.48 -1.11
CA ASN A 135 16.76 1.66 -0.67
C ASN A 135 17.25 1.50 0.78
N ALA A 136 16.41 0.97 1.68
CA ALA A 136 16.80 0.68 3.06
C ALA A 136 17.95 -0.33 3.12
N LEU A 137 17.82 -1.46 2.43
CA LEU A 137 18.86 -2.52 2.41
C LEU A 137 20.17 -2.04 1.78
N ALA A 138 20.13 -1.25 0.69
CA ALA A 138 21.32 -0.70 0.06
C ALA A 138 22.08 0.26 1.00
N ARG A 139 21.37 1.01 1.85
CA ARG A 139 22.00 1.82 2.90
C ARG A 139 22.70 0.96 3.95
N LEU A 140 22.02 -0.09 4.45
CA LEU A 140 22.61 -1.03 5.42
C LEU A 140 23.86 -1.72 4.87
N GLU A 141 23.84 -2.10 3.60
CA GLU A 141 25.01 -2.71 2.93
C GLU A 141 26.16 -1.69 2.80
N LYS A 142 25.87 -0.47 2.32
CA LYS A 142 26.85 0.62 2.21
C LYS A 142 27.53 0.90 3.54
N ASP A 143 26.76 0.91 4.64
CA ASP A 143 27.23 1.16 5.98
C ASP A 143 27.86 -0.09 6.64
N LYS A 144 27.91 -1.21 5.90
CA LYS A 144 28.50 -2.51 6.32
C LYS A 144 27.85 -3.08 7.60
N LEU A 145 26.54 -2.85 7.76
CA LEU A 145 25.78 -3.28 8.93
C LEU A 145 25.16 -4.67 8.77
N ILE A 146 25.07 -5.17 7.54
CA ILE A 146 24.50 -6.49 7.23
C ILE A 146 25.51 -7.42 6.58
N LYS A 147 25.28 -8.73 6.80
CA LYS A 147 26.04 -9.81 6.16
C LYS A 147 25.89 -9.77 4.64
N PRO A 148 26.85 -10.30 3.88
CA PRO A 148 26.85 -10.29 2.41
C PRO A 148 25.82 -11.30 1.86
N PHE A 149 24.54 -10.95 1.92
CA PHE A 149 23.45 -11.69 1.29
C PHE A 149 23.11 -11.10 -0.09
N ASP A 150 22.41 -11.89 -0.92
CA ASP A 150 21.72 -11.35 -2.09
C ASP A 150 20.60 -10.39 -1.63
N LEU A 151 20.77 -9.09 -1.89
CA LEU A 151 19.82 -8.05 -1.47
C LEU A 151 18.44 -8.24 -2.09
N ASN A 152 18.34 -8.81 -3.29
CA ASN A 152 17.02 -9.06 -3.91
C ASN A 152 16.28 -10.15 -3.11
N LEU A 153 16.97 -11.21 -2.72
CA LEU A 153 16.38 -12.27 -1.91
C LEU A 153 15.98 -11.77 -0.53
N VAL A 154 16.80 -10.93 0.10
CA VAL A 154 16.45 -10.29 1.38
C VAL A 154 15.24 -9.38 1.23
N ALA A 155 15.19 -8.56 0.17
CA ALA A 155 14.08 -7.66 -0.09
C ALA A 155 12.76 -8.41 -0.32
N GLU A 156 12.77 -9.49 -1.12
CA GLU A 156 11.59 -10.33 -1.32
C GLU A 156 11.13 -11.02 -0.03
N THR A 157 12.08 -11.44 0.82
CA THR A 157 11.78 -12.07 2.11
C THR A 157 11.14 -11.06 3.05
N LEU A 158 11.72 -9.85 3.19
CA LEU A 158 11.16 -8.75 3.99
C LEU A 158 9.75 -8.37 3.49
N TYR A 159 9.58 -8.24 2.19
CA TYR A 159 8.28 -7.96 1.59
C TYR A 159 7.25 -9.04 1.96
N GLY A 160 7.62 -10.32 1.88
CA GLY A 160 6.76 -11.44 2.29
C GLY A 160 6.38 -11.39 3.78
N ILE A 161 7.32 -11.03 4.66
CA ILE A 161 7.07 -10.82 6.09
C ILE A 161 6.05 -9.70 6.31
N LEU A 162 6.21 -8.55 5.66
CA LEU A 162 5.31 -7.40 5.79
C LEU A 162 3.90 -7.71 5.26
N VAL A 163 3.80 -8.37 4.11
CA VAL A 163 2.50 -8.83 3.55
C VAL A 163 1.79 -9.78 4.51
N ASN A 164 2.50 -10.78 5.04
CA ASN A 164 1.92 -11.72 6.00
C ASN A 164 1.52 -11.01 7.30
N ALA A 165 2.32 -10.07 7.77
CA ALA A 165 2.00 -9.24 8.94
C ALA A 165 0.71 -8.43 8.73
N ALA A 166 0.53 -7.81 7.57
CA ALA A 166 -0.70 -7.09 7.24
C ALA A 166 -1.93 -8.01 7.26
N MET A 167 -1.84 -9.21 6.66
CA MET A 167 -2.91 -10.20 6.67
C MET A 167 -3.25 -10.68 8.08
N SER A 168 -2.21 -10.95 8.89
CA SER A 168 -2.37 -11.38 10.28
C SER A 168 -3.03 -10.32 11.15
N LEU A 169 -2.63 -9.05 10.99
CA LEU A 169 -3.25 -7.92 11.67
C LEU A 169 -4.72 -7.72 11.26
N ALA A 170 -5.03 -7.91 9.98
CA ALA A 170 -6.39 -7.78 9.48
C ALA A 170 -7.35 -8.79 10.14
N SER A 171 -6.92 -10.03 10.33
CA SER A 171 -7.71 -11.14 10.90
C SER A 171 -7.61 -11.30 12.42
N ALA A 172 -6.72 -10.56 13.09
CA ALA A 172 -6.43 -10.75 14.51
C ALA A 172 -7.60 -10.35 15.42
N ASN A 173 -7.92 -11.21 16.39
CA ASN A 173 -8.88 -10.92 17.47
C ASN A 173 -8.31 -9.90 18.46
N ASN A 174 -7.01 -10.04 18.81
CA ASN A 174 -6.30 -9.10 19.69
C ASN A 174 -5.19 -8.38 18.92
N LYS A 175 -5.57 -7.28 18.27
CA LYS A 175 -4.67 -6.53 17.40
C LYS A 175 -3.47 -5.93 18.11
N LYS A 176 -3.64 -5.45 19.35
CA LYS A 176 -2.54 -4.87 20.12
C LYS A 176 -1.46 -5.93 20.39
N LYS A 177 -1.87 -7.11 20.83
CA LYS A 177 -0.93 -8.22 21.07
C LYS A 177 -0.26 -8.67 19.79
N THR A 178 -1.06 -8.84 18.70
CA THR A 178 -0.53 -9.25 17.40
C THR A 178 0.46 -8.22 16.84
N TYR A 179 0.16 -6.94 16.95
CA TYR A 179 1.08 -5.86 16.54
C TYR A 179 2.42 -5.94 17.29
N GLN A 180 2.40 -6.09 18.62
CA GLN A 180 3.61 -6.21 19.43
C GLN A 180 4.46 -7.42 18.97
N GLN A 181 3.84 -8.59 18.84
CA GLN A 181 4.53 -9.81 18.41
C GLN A 181 5.11 -9.69 16.98
N LEU A 182 4.39 -9.07 16.06
CA LEU A 182 4.89 -8.84 14.69
C LEU A 182 6.06 -7.86 14.67
N GLY A 183 6.04 -6.83 15.50
CA GLY A 183 7.17 -5.92 15.66
C GLY A 183 8.42 -6.63 16.21
N GLU A 184 8.25 -7.50 17.21
CA GLU A 184 9.33 -8.33 17.75
C GLU A 184 9.90 -9.30 16.69
N LEU A 185 9.03 -9.98 15.94
CA LEU A 185 9.44 -10.89 14.86
C LEU A 185 10.17 -10.15 13.72
N PHE A 186 9.67 -9.00 13.29
CA PHE A 186 10.32 -8.16 12.29
C PHE A 186 11.71 -7.70 12.76
N THR A 187 11.80 -7.21 13.99
CA THR A 187 13.08 -6.80 14.60
C THR A 187 14.03 -7.97 14.72
N GLY A 188 13.55 -9.14 15.14
CA GLY A 188 14.35 -10.36 15.23
C GLY A 188 14.88 -10.81 13.87
N PHE A 189 14.06 -10.75 12.82
CA PHE A 189 14.52 -11.04 11.47
C PHE A 189 15.61 -10.06 11.01
N LEU A 190 15.41 -8.75 11.16
CA LEU A 190 16.44 -7.76 10.81
C LEU A 190 17.73 -8.01 11.58
N ASN A 191 17.67 -8.27 12.89
CA ASN A 191 18.84 -8.56 13.71
C ASN A 191 19.59 -9.81 13.22
N SER A 192 18.93 -10.79 12.61
CA SER A 192 19.57 -11.97 12.03
C SER A 192 20.46 -11.65 10.81
N LEU A 193 20.19 -10.53 10.13
CA LEU A 193 20.97 -10.02 8.99
C LEU A 193 22.23 -9.27 9.44
N ARG A 194 22.28 -8.81 10.68
CA ARG A 194 23.36 -7.96 11.20
C ARG A 194 24.69 -8.69 11.25
N VAL A 195 25.77 -7.95 10.97
CA VAL A 195 27.14 -8.43 11.09
C VAL A 195 27.49 -8.73 12.55
#